data_59ac1f9d94207b441ed2de71bc82bcb6
#
_entry.id   59ac1f9d94207b441ed2de71bc82bcb6
#
_cell.length_a   1.000
_cell.length_b   1.000
_cell.length_c   1.000
_cell.angle_alpha   90.00
_cell.angle_beta   90.00
_cell.angle_gamma   90.00
#
_symmetry.space_group_name_H-M   'P 1'
#
loop_
_entity.id
_entity.type
_entity.pdbx_description
1 polymer ?
#
loop_
_entity_poly.entity_id
_entity_poly.type
_entity_poly.pdbx_seq_one_letter_code
_entity_poly.pdbx_strand_id
1 'polypeptide(L)'
;LTTFAFTACFAVWTIFAIIGLQIQKDLGLSETEFGLLVGAPILTGSLSRLFLGIWADQYGGRIVNVAVMVLSALATWLLTFASSYPEFLLAGLGLGLAGGSFSVSITYVSKFFPAEKQGAALGIVGAGNVGAAVTKFAAPIVMAAMGWKGVANVWAVGLIVAAVIFF
;
A
#
# COMPACT_ATOMS: atom_id res chain seq x y z
N LEU A 1 12.68 9.07 -7.14
CA LEU A 1 12.53 8.20 -5.96
C LEU A 1 11.11 8.23 -5.40
N THR A 2 10.50 9.41 -5.16
CA THR A 2 9.14 9.51 -4.57
C THR A 2 8.08 8.76 -5.38
N THR A 3 8.11 8.87 -6.71
CA THR A 3 7.21 8.10 -7.60
C THR A 3 7.38 6.60 -7.41
N PHE A 4 8.63 6.13 -7.31
CA PHE A 4 8.94 4.72 -7.08
C PHE A 4 8.39 4.24 -5.71
N ALA A 5 8.63 5.00 -4.64
CA ALA A 5 8.10 4.70 -3.31
C ALA A 5 6.57 4.64 -3.31
N PHE A 6 5.92 5.61 -3.96
CA PHE A 6 4.47 5.62 -4.12
C PHE A 6 3.98 4.43 -4.95
N THR A 7 4.68 4.07 -6.04
CA THR A 7 4.36 2.86 -6.83
C THR A 7 4.37 1.60 -5.97
N ALA A 8 5.41 1.42 -5.15
CA ALA A 8 5.54 0.27 -4.26
C ALA A 8 4.41 0.23 -3.21
N CYS A 9 4.10 1.36 -2.58
CA CYS A 9 2.99 1.48 -1.64
C CYS A 9 1.64 1.17 -2.31
N PHE A 10 1.43 1.70 -3.51
CA PHE A 10 0.17 1.50 -4.23
C PHE A 10 -0.01 0.06 -4.71
N ALA A 11 1.09 -0.62 -5.06
CA ALA A 11 1.09 -2.04 -5.35
C ALA A 11 0.63 -2.88 -4.15
N VAL A 12 1.15 -2.58 -2.95
CA VAL A 12 0.74 -3.26 -1.70
C VAL A 12 -0.70 -2.93 -1.35
N TRP A 13 -1.11 -1.67 -1.46
CA TRP A 13 -2.45 -1.22 -1.11
C TRP A 13 -3.55 -1.96 -1.88
N THR A 14 -3.28 -2.35 -3.12
CA THR A 14 -4.25 -3.03 -4.00
C THR A 14 -4.19 -4.55 -3.95
N ILE A 15 -3.39 -5.13 -3.05
CA ILE A 15 -3.12 -6.58 -3.00
C ILE A 15 -4.40 -7.42 -2.79
N PHE A 16 -5.36 -6.94 -1.96
CA PHE A 16 -6.61 -7.66 -1.70
C PHE A 16 -7.52 -7.78 -2.92
N ALA A 17 -7.35 -6.95 -3.94
CA ALA A 17 -8.07 -7.11 -5.19
C ALA A 17 -7.72 -8.43 -5.91
N ILE A 18 -6.57 -9.03 -5.57
CA ILE A 18 -6.10 -10.29 -6.17
C ILE A 18 -6.19 -11.43 -5.16
N ILE A 19 -5.51 -11.31 -4.00
CA ILE A 19 -5.47 -12.40 -3.02
C ILE A 19 -6.81 -12.58 -2.29
N GLY A 20 -7.63 -11.53 -2.21
CA GLY A 20 -8.89 -11.55 -1.48
C GLY A 20 -9.88 -12.59 -2.01
N LEU A 21 -9.90 -12.82 -3.31
CA LEU A 21 -10.75 -13.85 -3.92
C LEU A 21 -10.40 -15.27 -3.44
N GLN A 22 -9.10 -15.55 -3.26
CA GLN A 22 -8.66 -16.85 -2.74
C GLN A 22 -9.00 -16.96 -1.25
N ILE A 23 -8.76 -15.90 -0.48
CA ILE A 23 -9.11 -15.84 0.95
C ILE A 23 -10.62 -16.02 1.15
N GLN A 24 -11.46 -15.41 0.30
CA GLN A 24 -12.91 -15.59 0.32
C GLN A 24 -13.29 -17.07 0.18
N LYS A 25 -12.66 -17.77 -0.78
CA LYS A 25 -12.92 -19.20 -1.02
C LYS A 25 -12.44 -20.07 0.15
N ASP A 26 -11.23 -19.79 0.65
CA ASP A 26 -10.59 -20.58 1.71
C ASP A 26 -11.35 -20.48 3.04
N LEU A 27 -11.92 -19.31 3.34
CA LEU A 27 -12.68 -19.06 4.58
C LEU A 27 -14.20 -19.19 4.40
N GLY A 28 -14.70 -19.34 3.16
CA GLY A 28 -16.13 -19.39 2.89
C GLY A 28 -16.87 -18.08 3.22
N LEU A 29 -16.21 -16.91 2.96
CA LEU A 29 -16.76 -15.61 3.30
C LEU A 29 -17.99 -15.28 2.44
N SER A 30 -18.99 -14.68 3.07
CA SER A 30 -20.11 -14.05 2.37
C SER A 30 -19.65 -12.85 1.52
N GLU A 31 -20.48 -12.44 0.56
CA GLU A 31 -20.20 -11.25 -0.27
C GLU A 31 -20.01 -9.98 0.55
N THR A 32 -20.74 -9.86 1.66
CA THR A 32 -20.63 -8.72 2.58
C THR A 32 -19.28 -8.73 3.31
N GLU A 33 -18.86 -9.87 3.85
CA GLU A 33 -17.56 -10.02 4.52
C GLU A 33 -16.41 -9.80 3.56
N PHE A 34 -16.51 -10.31 2.34
CA PHE A 34 -15.55 -10.05 1.29
C PHE A 34 -15.46 -8.55 0.93
N GLY A 35 -16.61 -7.90 0.79
CA GLY A 35 -16.68 -6.46 0.53
C GLY A 35 -16.01 -5.63 1.64
N LEU A 36 -16.23 -5.99 2.90
CA LEU A 36 -15.57 -5.35 4.06
C LEU A 36 -14.06 -5.62 4.05
N LEU A 37 -13.64 -6.83 3.72
CA LEU A 37 -12.21 -7.18 3.64
C LEU A 37 -11.48 -6.34 2.61
N VAL A 38 -12.04 -6.20 1.41
CA VAL A 38 -11.45 -5.36 0.34
C VAL A 38 -11.58 -3.87 0.66
N GLY A 39 -12.64 -3.48 1.35
CA GLY A 39 -12.90 -2.09 1.76
C GLY A 39 -12.02 -1.60 2.91
N ALA A 40 -11.59 -2.49 3.80
CA ALA A 40 -10.80 -2.12 4.98
C ALA A 40 -9.52 -1.34 4.64
N PRO A 41 -8.66 -1.77 3.70
CA PRO A 41 -7.49 -0.99 3.29
C PRO A 41 -7.85 0.36 2.67
N ILE A 42 -8.97 0.43 1.95
CA ILE A 42 -9.42 1.67 1.33
C ILE A 42 -9.84 2.68 2.39
N LEU A 43 -10.57 2.23 3.40
CA LEU A 43 -10.99 3.06 4.54
C LEU A 43 -9.78 3.64 5.26
N THR A 44 -8.85 2.80 5.70
CA THR A 44 -7.64 3.26 6.41
C THR A 44 -6.78 4.15 5.52
N GLY A 45 -6.59 3.79 4.25
CA GLY A 45 -5.83 4.58 3.30
C GLY A 45 -6.42 5.97 3.09
N SER A 46 -7.74 6.10 3.08
CA SER A 46 -8.42 7.38 2.94
C SER A 46 -8.32 8.23 4.21
N LEU A 47 -8.58 7.65 5.37
CA LEU A 47 -8.52 8.37 6.65
C LEU A 47 -7.09 8.77 7.03
N SER A 48 -6.12 7.91 6.81
CA SER A 48 -4.72 8.17 7.15
C SER A 48 -4.11 9.34 6.37
N ARG A 49 -4.62 9.65 5.17
CA ARG A 49 -4.14 10.79 4.35
C ARG A 49 -4.18 12.11 5.08
N LEU A 50 -5.19 12.34 5.93
CA LEU A 50 -5.33 13.56 6.71
C LEU A 50 -4.15 13.75 7.67
N PHE A 51 -3.85 12.73 8.45
CA PHE A 51 -2.79 12.77 9.46
C PHE A 51 -1.39 12.67 8.84
N LEU A 52 -1.22 11.78 7.87
CA LEU A 52 0.08 11.55 7.23
C LEU A 52 0.56 12.76 6.42
N GLY A 53 -0.36 13.53 5.82
CA GLY A 53 -0.03 14.80 5.17
C GLY A 53 0.52 15.83 6.18
N ILE A 54 -0.15 15.99 7.32
CA ILE A 54 0.28 16.87 8.41
C ILE A 54 1.63 16.42 8.98
N TRP A 55 1.79 15.14 9.22
CA TRP A 55 3.07 14.60 9.74
C TRP A 55 4.21 14.74 8.74
N ALA A 56 3.93 14.64 7.44
CA ALA A 56 4.93 14.90 6.40
C ALA A 56 5.39 16.36 6.39
N ASP A 57 4.51 17.30 6.76
CA ASP A 57 4.88 18.70 6.94
C ASP A 57 5.73 18.94 8.18
N GLN A 58 5.39 18.30 9.31
CA GLN A 58 6.02 18.51 10.61
C GLN A 58 7.35 17.74 10.75
N TYR A 59 7.37 16.47 10.38
CA TYR A 59 8.51 15.56 10.60
C TYR A 59 9.35 15.32 9.33
N GLY A 60 8.91 15.84 8.20
CA GLY A 60 9.55 15.63 6.90
C GLY A 60 9.02 14.41 6.16
N GLY A 61 8.67 14.63 4.89
CA GLY A 61 8.03 13.61 4.05
C GLY A 61 8.87 12.36 3.83
N ARG A 62 10.21 12.46 3.92
CA ARG A 62 11.12 11.32 3.79
C ARG A 62 10.92 10.31 4.92
N ILE A 63 10.99 10.78 6.16
CA ILE A 63 10.84 9.93 7.36
C ILE A 63 9.44 9.32 7.41
N VAL A 64 8.41 10.14 7.20
CA VAL A 64 7.01 9.67 7.23
C VAL A 64 6.74 8.66 6.14
N ASN A 65 7.28 8.85 4.92
CA ASN A 65 7.08 7.88 3.82
C ASN A 65 7.76 6.54 4.12
N VAL A 66 8.99 6.56 4.65
CA VAL A 66 9.68 5.33 5.09
C VAL A 66 8.90 4.63 6.21
N ALA A 67 8.42 5.36 7.20
CA ALA A 67 7.60 4.80 8.27
C ALA A 67 6.32 4.13 7.73
N VAL A 68 5.63 4.79 6.81
CA VAL A 68 4.45 4.21 6.13
C VAL A 68 4.82 2.93 5.39
N MET A 69 5.92 2.91 4.64
CA MET A 69 6.36 1.72 3.91
C MET A 69 6.69 0.56 4.86
N VAL A 70 7.42 0.82 5.94
CA VAL A 70 7.80 -0.21 6.92
C VAL A 70 6.59 -0.76 7.65
N LEU A 71 5.70 0.10 8.14
CA LEU A 71 4.48 -0.33 8.85
C LEU A 71 3.54 -1.11 7.93
N SER A 72 3.37 -0.67 6.69
CA SER A 72 2.55 -1.39 5.72
C SER A 72 3.17 -2.72 5.30
N ALA A 73 4.50 -2.79 5.17
CA ALA A 73 5.21 -4.04 4.91
C ALA A 73 5.04 -5.04 6.05
N LEU A 74 5.14 -4.57 7.31
CA LEU A 74 4.91 -5.39 8.49
C LEU A 74 3.48 -5.93 8.51
N ALA A 75 2.48 -5.09 8.28
CA ALA A 75 1.09 -5.50 8.23
C ALA A 75 0.84 -6.52 7.10
N THR A 76 1.45 -6.32 5.93
CA THR A 76 1.36 -7.24 4.79
C THR A 76 2.04 -8.58 5.10
N TRP A 77 3.14 -8.57 5.82
CA TRP A 77 3.80 -9.79 6.28
C TRP A 77 2.97 -10.52 7.34
N LEU A 78 2.42 -9.80 8.32
CA LEU A 78 1.55 -10.35 9.36
C LEU A 78 0.29 -11.00 8.76
N LEU A 79 -0.19 -10.51 7.63
CA LEU A 79 -1.30 -11.11 6.88
C LEU A 79 -1.06 -12.61 6.59
N THR A 80 0.19 -13.04 6.41
CA THR A 80 0.52 -14.43 6.10
C THR A 80 0.25 -15.40 7.26
N PHE A 81 0.14 -14.88 8.47
CA PHE A 81 -0.17 -15.64 9.69
C PHE A 81 -1.66 -15.61 10.03
N ALA A 82 -2.44 -14.76 9.38
CA ALA A 82 -3.86 -14.67 9.61
C ALA A 82 -4.56 -15.98 9.24
N SER A 83 -5.45 -16.45 10.12
CA SER A 83 -6.23 -17.67 9.98
C SER A 83 -7.73 -17.44 10.18
N SER A 84 -8.11 -16.31 10.73
CA SER A 84 -9.50 -15.93 11.01
C SER A 84 -9.85 -14.61 10.30
N TYR A 85 -11.15 -14.43 10.00
CA TYR A 85 -11.66 -13.23 9.35
C TYR A 85 -11.27 -11.91 10.07
N PRO A 86 -11.38 -11.81 11.43
CA PRO A 86 -10.93 -10.59 12.12
C PRO A 86 -9.44 -10.30 11.96
N GLU A 87 -8.60 -11.33 11.90
CA GLU A 87 -7.15 -11.14 11.68
C GLU A 87 -6.86 -10.60 10.29
N PHE A 88 -7.57 -11.09 9.27
CA PHE A 88 -7.49 -10.54 7.91
C PHE A 88 -7.95 -9.09 7.84
N LEU A 89 -9.02 -8.72 8.55
CA LEU A 89 -9.48 -7.34 8.62
C LEU A 89 -8.44 -6.43 9.28
N LEU A 90 -7.87 -6.86 10.42
CA LEU A 90 -6.85 -6.07 11.13
C LEU A 90 -5.59 -5.88 10.28
N ALA A 91 -5.12 -6.94 9.62
CA ALA A 91 -3.99 -6.83 8.69
C ALA A 91 -4.34 -5.91 7.50
N GLY A 92 -5.58 -6.00 7.00
CA GLY A 92 -6.09 -5.13 5.95
C GLY A 92 -6.11 -3.65 6.33
N LEU A 93 -6.57 -3.35 7.55
CA LEU A 93 -6.51 -1.98 8.09
C LEU A 93 -5.05 -1.50 8.20
N GLY A 94 -4.13 -2.36 8.65
CA GLY A 94 -2.71 -2.01 8.78
C GLY A 94 -2.05 -1.73 7.43
N LEU A 95 -2.22 -2.60 6.45
CA LEU A 95 -1.64 -2.39 5.12
C LEU A 95 -2.29 -1.21 4.38
N GLY A 96 -3.50 -0.83 4.78
CA GLY A 96 -4.20 0.34 4.25
C GLY A 96 -3.42 1.65 4.42
N LEU A 97 -2.51 1.74 5.41
CA LEU A 97 -1.62 2.89 5.57
C LEU A 97 -0.82 3.19 4.30
N ALA A 98 -0.50 2.17 3.49
CA ALA A 98 0.18 2.34 2.21
C ALA A 98 -0.59 3.29 1.27
N GLY A 99 -1.93 3.31 1.33
CA GLY A 99 -2.76 4.24 0.57
C GLY A 99 -2.59 5.71 0.98
N GLY A 100 -2.13 5.95 2.22
CA GLY A 100 -1.80 7.28 2.74
C GLY A 100 -0.50 7.85 2.18
N SER A 101 0.38 7.02 1.60
CA SER A 101 1.64 7.45 0.98
C SER A 101 1.46 8.48 -0.14
N PHE A 102 0.30 8.50 -0.77
CA PHE A 102 -0.05 9.52 -1.76
C PHE A 102 0.04 10.93 -1.17
N SER A 103 -0.64 11.17 -0.03
CA SER A 103 -0.62 12.46 0.63
C SER A 103 0.79 12.87 1.05
N VAL A 104 1.54 11.94 1.64
CA VAL A 104 2.95 12.16 2.02
C VAL A 104 3.81 12.54 0.81
N SER A 105 3.64 11.82 -0.29
CA SER A 105 4.42 12.04 -1.52
C SER A 105 4.12 13.39 -2.17
N ILE A 106 2.84 13.78 -2.22
CA ILE A 106 2.41 15.09 -2.72
C ILE A 106 3.00 16.21 -1.86
N THR A 107 2.81 16.15 -0.54
CA THR A 107 3.33 17.14 0.41
C THR A 107 4.86 17.25 0.33
N TYR A 108 5.55 16.11 0.24
CA TYR A 108 7.02 16.09 0.14
C TYR A 108 7.53 16.73 -1.14
N VAL A 109 6.98 16.35 -2.29
CA VAL A 109 7.44 16.84 -3.59
C VAL A 109 7.10 18.32 -3.79
N SER A 110 5.94 18.78 -3.35
CA SER A 110 5.52 20.18 -3.50
C SER A 110 6.51 21.18 -2.86
N LYS A 111 7.25 20.76 -1.83
CA LYS A 111 8.26 21.61 -1.16
C LYS A 111 9.51 21.88 -2.01
N PHE A 112 9.79 21.06 -3.03
CA PHE A 112 10.99 21.18 -3.85
C PHE A 112 10.76 21.89 -5.19
N PHE A 113 9.51 22.16 -5.55
CA PHE A 113 9.17 22.75 -6.83
C PHE A 113 8.39 24.06 -6.67
N PRO A 114 8.75 25.13 -7.42
CA PRO A 114 7.98 26.35 -7.44
C PRO A 114 6.60 26.12 -8.05
N ALA A 115 5.63 27.00 -7.76
CA ALA A 115 4.23 26.85 -8.12
C ALA A 115 4.02 26.52 -9.62
N GLU A 116 4.79 27.14 -10.50
CA GLU A 116 4.69 26.98 -11.96
C GLU A 116 5.07 25.55 -12.42
N LYS A 117 5.89 24.83 -11.65
CA LYS A 117 6.37 23.47 -11.96
C LYS A 117 5.68 22.38 -11.16
N GLN A 118 4.89 22.73 -10.15
CA GLN A 118 4.24 21.75 -9.29
C GLN A 118 3.30 20.83 -10.06
N GLY A 119 2.54 21.33 -11.02
CA GLY A 119 1.64 20.52 -11.83
C GLY A 119 2.35 19.35 -12.52
N ALA A 120 3.49 19.61 -13.16
CA ALA A 120 4.28 18.57 -13.81
C ALA A 120 4.92 17.61 -12.79
N ALA A 121 5.48 18.14 -11.71
CA ALA A 121 6.14 17.33 -10.66
C ALA A 121 5.12 16.39 -9.96
N LEU A 122 3.94 16.89 -9.61
CA LEU A 122 2.89 16.10 -8.97
C LEU A 122 2.24 15.12 -9.95
N GLY A 123 2.16 15.47 -11.23
CA GLY A 123 1.75 14.54 -12.30
C GLY A 123 2.67 13.33 -12.40
N ILE A 124 4.00 13.54 -12.31
CA ILE A 124 4.98 12.45 -12.27
C ILE A 124 4.82 11.60 -11.01
N VAL A 125 4.53 12.20 -9.85
CA VAL A 125 4.22 11.43 -8.64
C VAL A 125 2.96 10.60 -8.83
N GLY A 126 1.91 11.18 -9.43
CA GLY A 126 0.64 10.51 -9.73
C GLY A 126 0.81 9.29 -10.65
N ALA A 127 1.84 9.26 -11.50
CA ALA A 127 2.17 8.08 -12.30
C ALA A 127 2.47 6.83 -11.43
N GLY A 128 2.79 7.01 -10.15
CA GLY A 128 2.96 5.90 -9.20
C GLY A 128 1.70 5.04 -9.00
N ASN A 129 0.52 5.52 -9.40
CA ASN A 129 -0.70 4.68 -9.49
C ASN A 129 -0.52 3.43 -10.36
N VAL A 130 0.50 3.38 -11.21
CA VAL A 130 0.88 2.18 -11.97
C VAL A 130 1.16 0.98 -11.05
N GLY A 131 1.44 1.20 -9.76
CA GLY A 131 1.58 0.15 -8.76
C GLY A 131 0.39 -0.82 -8.73
N ALA A 132 -0.83 -0.34 -8.95
CA ALA A 132 -2.01 -1.20 -9.08
C ALA A 132 -1.92 -2.14 -10.29
N ALA A 133 -1.39 -1.66 -11.41
CA ALA A 133 -1.17 -2.51 -12.59
C ALA A 133 -0.07 -3.54 -12.31
N VAL A 134 1.01 -3.14 -11.64
CA VAL A 134 2.07 -4.08 -11.21
C VAL A 134 1.45 -5.23 -10.42
N THR A 135 0.61 -4.95 -9.43
CA THR A 135 -0.06 -6.00 -8.64
C THR A 135 -1.00 -6.85 -9.50
N LYS A 136 -1.81 -6.23 -10.35
CA LYS A 136 -2.76 -6.98 -11.20
C LYS A 136 -2.07 -7.95 -12.16
N PHE A 137 -0.89 -7.61 -12.67
CA PHE A 137 -0.16 -8.48 -13.61
C PHE A 137 0.78 -9.45 -12.89
N ALA A 138 1.53 -9.00 -11.88
CA ALA A 138 2.54 -9.82 -11.23
C ALA A 138 1.95 -10.74 -10.14
N ALA A 139 0.95 -10.30 -9.38
CA ALA A 139 0.41 -11.08 -8.28
C ALA A 139 -0.24 -12.42 -8.73
N PRO A 140 -0.98 -12.52 -9.82
CA PRO A 140 -1.49 -13.82 -10.30
C PRO A 140 -0.38 -14.81 -10.64
N ILE A 141 0.74 -14.35 -11.19
CA ILE A 141 1.89 -15.20 -11.53
C ILE A 141 2.53 -15.75 -10.25
N VAL A 142 2.79 -14.88 -9.28
CA VAL A 142 3.35 -15.30 -7.98
C VAL A 142 2.37 -16.18 -7.22
N MET A 143 1.07 -15.88 -7.30
CA MET A 143 0.03 -16.68 -6.65
C MET A 143 -0.05 -18.11 -7.23
N ALA A 144 0.11 -18.27 -8.53
CA ALA A 144 0.15 -19.58 -9.19
C ALA A 144 1.36 -20.42 -8.74
N ALA A 145 2.50 -19.78 -8.46
CA ALA A 145 3.73 -20.45 -8.06
C ALA A 145 3.84 -20.70 -6.54
N MET A 146 3.39 -19.75 -5.71
CA MET A 146 3.65 -19.73 -4.25
C MET A 146 2.38 -19.55 -3.40
N GLY A 147 1.21 -19.51 -4.02
CA GLY A 147 -0.06 -19.20 -3.35
C GLY A 147 -0.17 -17.75 -2.88
N TRP A 148 -1.30 -17.39 -2.25
CA TRP A 148 -1.56 -16.02 -1.82
C TRP A 148 -0.61 -15.54 -0.70
N LYS A 149 -0.14 -16.45 0.17
CA LYS A 149 0.89 -16.13 1.18
C LYS A 149 2.21 -15.74 0.55
N GLY A 150 2.58 -16.39 -0.56
CA GLY A 150 3.75 -16.03 -1.36
C GLY A 150 3.64 -14.62 -1.91
N VAL A 151 2.48 -14.23 -2.41
CA VAL A 151 2.23 -12.86 -2.88
C VAL A 151 2.42 -11.87 -1.74
N ALA A 152 1.81 -12.09 -0.58
CA ALA A 152 1.96 -11.21 0.57
C ALA A 152 3.43 -11.04 1.01
N ASN A 153 4.20 -12.14 1.06
CA ASN A 153 5.62 -12.09 1.41
C ASN A 153 6.45 -11.31 0.37
N VAL A 154 6.26 -11.58 -0.91
CA VAL A 154 7.00 -10.89 -1.98
C VAL A 154 6.71 -9.39 -1.97
N TRP A 155 5.44 -8.99 -1.79
CA TRP A 155 5.05 -7.58 -1.71
C TRP A 155 5.58 -6.90 -0.44
N ALA A 156 5.57 -7.60 0.71
CA ALA A 156 6.15 -7.08 1.94
C ALA A 156 7.66 -6.84 1.82
N VAL A 157 8.41 -7.82 1.29
CA VAL A 157 9.85 -7.69 1.04
C VAL A 157 10.14 -6.58 0.03
N GLY A 158 9.38 -6.54 -1.08
CA GLY A 158 9.50 -5.48 -2.09
C GLY A 158 9.31 -4.08 -1.49
N LEU A 159 8.37 -3.92 -0.56
CA LEU A 159 8.13 -2.65 0.10
C LEU A 159 9.26 -2.26 1.08
N ILE A 160 9.85 -3.23 1.79
CA ILE A 160 11.04 -2.99 2.63
C ILE A 160 12.24 -2.58 1.76
N VAL A 161 12.48 -3.28 0.65
CA VAL A 161 13.54 -2.89 -0.29
C VAL A 161 13.31 -1.48 -0.83
N ALA A 162 12.08 -1.15 -1.20
CA ALA A 162 11.73 0.19 -1.63
C ALA A 162 11.96 1.24 -0.52
N ALA A 163 11.66 0.91 0.75
CA ALA A 163 11.92 1.79 1.88
C ALA A 163 13.41 2.07 2.07
N VAL A 164 14.25 1.04 1.95
CA VAL A 164 15.73 1.18 2.04
C VAL A 164 16.29 2.04 0.90
N ILE A 165 15.80 1.83 -0.34
CA ILE A 165 16.24 2.62 -1.51
C ILE A 165 15.79 4.09 -1.38
N PHE A 166 14.63 4.32 -0.76
CA PHE A 166 14.07 5.67 -0.61
C PHE A 166 14.75 6.45 0.52
N PHE A 167 15.18 5.76 1.59
CA PHE A 167 15.86 6.37 2.74
C PHE A 167 17.26 6.88 2.37
#